data_eccd2193544face9669497a58ef6880b
#
_entry.id   eccd2193544face9669497a58ef6880b
#
_cell.length_a   1.000
_cell.length_b   1.000
_cell.length_c   1.000
_cell.angle_alpha   90.00
_cell.angle_beta   90.00
_cell.angle_gamma   90.00
#
_symmetry.space_group_name_H-M   'P 1'
#
loop_
_entity.id
_entity.type
_entity.pdbx_description
1 polymer ?
#
loop_
_entity_poly.entity_id
_entity_poly.type
_entity_poly.pdbx_seq_one_letter_code
_entity_poly.pdbx_strand_id
1 'polypeptide(L)'
;MVNPYNQDLDANSANYQPLTPLSFLERAADVFPEFTAIVHGNLRRSYAEFYLRSKKLASALSQQGMTRGSTISTLLLNTPPMLEAHYGIPMCGGVIHAINTRLDAATIAFQLDHADSQFLLYDRELSAIVKEVLSQCKVKPQLIEFIDKEHSYESLDNFDLDVIDYEEFLDRGDSNYQWLMPENEWDAISVGYTSGTTGDPKGVVSHHRGAYLLAQGNAMVASMPKHSVYLWTLPMFHCNGWCFPWTMSAIIGTHVCLRQVRAEPIWNSIKNHKVSHLCGAPIVMSVILSQDQKNRFNITHEVQFFTAAAPPPENILREMQESGFLVTHLYGLTETYGPAVINEWHQEWNSLDMNAQASLKARQGVRYLPLEHLKVLDPDTMKQVPADGKTIGEVMFQGNIVMKGYLKNKSANQKAFEGGWFHSGDLAVMHPDGYLQLKDRSKDIIISGGENISSIEIEEVFLKNDCVSAAAVIAIPDQKWGEVPCAFIELKKDQNWNEIHAKQWCEENLASFKVPKYYFFENIPRTSTGKIQKFVLREKGKSLTGTN
;
A
#
# COMPACT_ATOMS: atom_id res chain seq x y z
N MET A 1 -36.31 -32.65 2.72
CA MET A 1 -37.27 -31.56 2.43
C MET A 1 -36.55 -30.58 1.51
N VAL A 2 -37.19 -30.21 0.41
CA VAL A 2 -36.66 -29.15 -0.48
C VAL A 2 -36.78 -27.81 0.29
N ASN A 3 -35.71 -27.04 0.34
CA ASN A 3 -35.72 -25.72 0.97
C ASN A 3 -36.64 -24.79 0.14
N PRO A 4 -37.78 -24.31 0.68
CA PRO A 4 -38.72 -23.50 -0.10
C PRO A 4 -38.15 -22.17 -0.56
N TYR A 5 -37.08 -21.70 0.08
CA TYR A 5 -36.37 -20.45 -0.32
C TYR A 5 -35.41 -20.67 -1.51
N ASN A 6 -35.29 -21.86 -2.06
CA ASN A 6 -34.52 -22.18 -3.26
C ASN A 6 -35.39 -22.68 -4.41
N GLN A 7 -36.72 -22.57 -4.28
CA GLN A 7 -37.66 -23.00 -5.30
C GLN A 7 -38.28 -21.79 -5.99
N ASP A 8 -38.12 -21.72 -7.33
CA ASP A 8 -38.65 -20.66 -8.19
C ASP A 8 -38.15 -19.23 -7.82
N LEU A 9 -36.95 -19.14 -7.21
CA LEU A 9 -36.31 -17.91 -6.75
C LEU A 9 -34.89 -17.74 -7.34
N ASP A 10 -34.70 -18.13 -8.60
CA ASP A 10 -33.40 -18.02 -9.29
C ASP A 10 -32.99 -16.55 -9.48
N ALA A 11 -31.69 -16.32 -9.41
CA ALA A 11 -31.11 -15.01 -9.74
C ALA A 11 -31.35 -14.68 -11.22
N ASN A 12 -31.68 -13.42 -11.51
CA ASN A 12 -31.88 -12.92 -12.87
C ASN A 12 -31.33 -11.52 -13.01
N SER A 13 -31.35 -10.95 -14.21
CA SER A 13 -30.76 -9.62 -14.51
C SER A 13 -31.38 -8.47 -13.72
N ALA A 14 -32.58 -8.63 -13.17
CA ALA A 14 -33.24 -7.61 -12.37
C ALA A 14 -32.81 -7.61 -10.90
N ASN A 15 -32.38 -8.76 -10.37
CA ASN A 15 -32.08 -8.92 -8.95
C ASN A 15 -30.65 -9.36 -8.64
N TYR A 16 -29.83 -9.62 -9.68
CA TYR A 16 -28.43 -10.00 -9.52
C TYR A 16 -27.54 -9.30 -10.55
N GLN A 17 -26.53 -8.59 -10.05
CA GLN A 17 -25.42 -8.03 -10.83
C GLN A 17 -24.11 -8.34 -10.10
N PRO A 18 -23.04 -8.73 -10.80
CA PRO A 18 -21.73 -8.90 -10.18
C PRO A 18 -21.25 -7.61 -9.51
N LEU A 19 -20.70 -7.71 -8.30
CA LEU A 19 -20.13 -6.57 -7.60
C LEU A 19 -18.92 -6.04 -8.36
N THR A 20 -18.92 -4.74 -8.66
CA THR A 20 -17.79 -4.04 -9.26
C THR A 20 -17.75 -2.58 -8.83
N PRO A 21 -16.58 -2.01 -8.49
CA PRO A 21 -16.49 -0.60 -8.12
C PRO A 21 -16.68 0.36 -9.31
N LEU A 22 -16.75 -0.16 -10.54
CA LEU A 22 -16.93 0.65 -11.76
C LEU A 22 -18.27 1.41 -11.74
N SER A 23 -19.30 0.80 -11.17
CA SER A 23 -20.63 1.41 -11.02
C SER A 23 -20.64 2.65 -10.13
N PHE A 24 -19.64 2.85 -9.27
CA PHE A 24 -19.56 4.04 -8.43
C PHE A 24 -19.30 5.30 -9.24
N LEU A 25 -18.40 5.24 -10.23
CA LEU A 25 -18.11 6.38 -11.09
C LEU A 25 -19.29 6.72 -12.01
N GLU A 26 -19.94 5.72 -12.59
CA GLU A 26 -21.16 5.89 -13.39
C GLU A 26 -22.23 6.61 -12.58
N ARG A 27 -22.57 6.07 -11.39
CA ARG A 27 -23.54 6.71 -10.49
C ARG A 27 -23.12 8.13 -10.10
N ALA A 28 -21.86 8.39 -9.83
CA ALA A 28 -21.39 9.71 -9.46
C ALA A 28 -21.56 10.70 -10.62
N ALA A 29 -21.27 10.28 -11.85
CA ALA A 29 -21.47 11.08 -13.05
C ALA A 29 -22.97 11.35 -13.35
N ASP A 30 -23.83 10.36 -13.11
CA ASP A 30 -25.28 10.52 -13.33
C ASP A 30 -25.93 11.47 -12.33
N VAL A 31 -25.51 11.39 -11.05
CA VAL A 31 -26.19 12.12 -9.96
C VAL A 31 -25.55 13.49 -9.70
N PHE A 32 -24.23 13.61 -9.89
CA PHE A 32 -23.46 14.82 -9.62
C PHE A 32 -22.48 15.16 -10.77
N PRO A 33 -22.98 15.29 -12.02
CA PRO A 33 -22.12 15.45 -13.20
C PRO A 33 -21.13 16.61 -13.09
N GLU A 34 -21.58 17.75 -12.54
CA GLU A 34 -20.78 18.98 -12.45
C GLU A 34 -19.89 19.06 -11.20
N PHE A 35 -20.04 18.10 -10.26
CA PHE A 35 -19.22 18.13 -9.05
C PHE A 35 -17.75 17.82 -9.39
N THR A 36 -16.82 18.56 -8.79
CA THR A 36 -15.38 18.38 -9.02
C THR A 36 -14.89 17.04 -8.50
N ALA A 37 -14.56 16.14 -9.40
CA ALA A 37 -13.99 14.82 -9.09
C ALA A 37 -12.48 14.88 -8.91
N ILE A 38 -11.77 15.64 -9.76
CA ILE A 38 -10.31 15.67 -9.80
C ILE A 38 -9.79 17.10 -9.80
N VAL A 39 -8.79 17.32 -8.93
CA VAL A 39 -7.96 18.53 -8.87
C VAL A 39 -6.52 18.13 -9.12
N HIS A 40 -5.84 18.77 -10.09
CA HIS A 40 -4.42 18.58 -10.37
C HIS A 40 -3.81 19.91 -10.82
N GLY A 41 -2.99 20.53 -10.00
CA GLY A 41 -2.55 21.89 -10.26
C GLY A 41 -3.74 22.85 -10.48
N ASN A 42 -3.80 23.47 -11.67
CA ASN A 42 -4.93 24.31 -12.09
C ASN A 42 -6.06 23.50 -12.76
N LEU A 43 -5.79 22.29 -13.17
CA LEU A 43 -6.77 21.43 -13.81
C LEU A 43 -7.87 21.04 -12.83
N ARG A 44 -9.12 21.15 -13.30
CA ARG A 44 -10.32 20.65 -12.62
C ARG A 44 -11.08 19.77 -13.60
N ARG A 45 -11.55 18.60 -13.13
CA ARG A 45 -12.45 17.73 -13.90
C ARG A 45 -13.65 17.39 -13.07
N SER A 46 -14.81 17.50 -13.69
CA SER A 46 -16.08 17.08 -13.11
C SER A 46 -16.22 15.55 -13.15
N TYR A 47 -17.22 14.99 -12.45
CA TYR A 47 -17.53 13.57 -12.54
C TYR A 47 -17.99 13.16 -13.94
N ALA A 48 -18.74 14.03 -14.65
CA ALA A 48 -19.11 13.77 -16.04
C ALA A 48 -17.88 13.66 -16.95
N GLU A 49 -16.91 14.56 -16.80
CA GLU A 49 -15.65 14.52 -17.57
C GLU A 49 -14.81 13.30 -17.20
N PHE A 50 -14.69 12.97 -15.92
CA PHE A 50 -13.92 11.81 -15.45
C PHE A 50 -14.51 10.51 -16.01
N TYR A 51 -15.84 10.34 -15.93
CA TYR A 51 -16.52 9.17 -16.48
C TYR A 51 -16.38 9.08 -18.00
N LEU A 52 -16.60 10.21 -18.70
CA LEU A 52 -16.43 10.27 -20.16
C LEU A 52 -15.03 9.84 -20.60
N ARG A 53 -13.98 10.36 -19.96
CA ARG A 53 -12.59 10.06 -20.27
C ARG A 53 -12.27 8.60 -19.98
N SER A 54 -12.76 8.05 -18.87
CA SER A 54 -12.62 6.62 -18.55
C SER A 54 -13.28 5.72 -19.61
N LYS A 55 -14.47 6.09 -20.10
CA LYS A 55 -15.14 5.39 -21.20
C LYS A 55 -14.36 5.48 -22.53
N LYS A 56 -13.84 6.66 -22.85
CA LYS A 56 -13.00 6.85 -24.02
C LYS A 56 -11.73 5.98 -23.96
N LEU A 57 -11.07 5.92 -22.80
CA LEU A 57 -9.93 5.03 -22.61
C LEU A 57 -10.31 3.57 -22.83
N ALA A 58 -11.41 3.12 -22.23
CA ALA A 58 -11.91 1.75 -22.40
C ALA A 58 -12.24 1.44 -23.87
N SER A 59 -12.90 2.36 -24.56
CA SER A 59 -13.21 2.22 -26.00
C SER A 59 -11.95 2.14 -26.86
N ALA A 60 -10.99 3.05 -26.66
CA ALA A 60 -9.75 3.07 -27.42
C ALA A 60 -8.94 1.77 -27.23
N LEU A 61 -8.86 1.26 -25.98
CA LEU A 61 -8.24 -0.03 -25.69
C LEU A 61 -8.98 -1.19 -26.39
N SER A 62 -10.31 -1.23 -26.32
CA SER A 62 -11.12 -2.26 -26.99
C SER A 62 -10.92 -2.26 -28.52
N GLN A 63 -10.84 -1.08 -29.15
CA GLN A 63 -10.59 -0.95 -30.59
C GLN A 63 -9.19 -1.46 -30.99
N GLN A 64 -8.24 -1.49 -30.06
CA GLN A 64 -6.91 -2.06 -30.28
C GLN A 64 -6.84 -3.57 -29.97
N GLY A 65 -7.98 -4.23 -29.84
CA GLY A 65 -8.07 -5.69 -29.67
C GLY A 65 -7.93 -6.18 -28.23
N MET A 66 -8.06 -5.28 -27.23
CA MET A 66 -8.10 -5.69 -25.82
C MET A 66 -9.32 -6.56 -25.55
N THR A 67 -9.09 -7.67 -24.86
CA THR A 67 -10.12 -8.62 -24.46
C THR A 67 -10.16 -8.78 -22.95
N ARG A 68 -11.21 -9.46 -22.46
CA ARG A 68 -11.30 -9.76 -21.03
C ARG A 68 -10.05 -10.49 -20.52
N GLY A 69 -9.52 -10.02 -19.40
CA GLY A 69 -8.32 -10.56 -18.78
C GLY A 69 -7.01 -10.10 -19.39
N SER A 70 -7.01 -9.27 -20.45
CA SER A 70 -5.79 -8.65 -20.98
C SER A 70 -5.17 -7.70 -19.95
N THR A 71 -3.84 -7.73 -19.81
CA THR A 71 -3.13 -6.85 -18.88
C THR A 71 -2.68 -5.56 -19.55
N ILE A 72 -3.03 -4.42 -18.93
CA ILE A 72 -2.55 -3.11 -19.29
C ILE A 72 -1.73 -2.56 -18.14
N SER A 73 -0.45 -2.28 -18.39
CA SER A 73 0.47 -1.74 -17.40
C SER A 73 0.43 -0.22 -17.36
N THR A 74 0.56 0.33 -16.16
CA THR A 74 0.67 1.76 -15.93
C THR A 74 1.93 2.08 -15.16
N LEU A 75 2.77 2.95 -15.68
CA LEU A 75 3.95 3.53 -15.03
C LEU A 75 3.71 5.04 -14.90
N LEU A 76 2.71 5.39 -14.09
CA LEU A 76 2.20 6.74 -13.93
C LEU A 76 2.40 7.24 -12.50
N LEU A 77 2.64 8.53 -12.37
CA LEU A 77 2.64 9.21 -11.07
C LEU A 77 1.19 9.43 -10.56
N ASN A 78 1.03 10.06 -9.39
CA ASN A 78 -0.29 10.39 -8.85
C ASN A 78 -0.94 11.55 -9.66
N THR A 79 -1.37 11.26 -10.86
CA THR A 79 -1.92 12.20 -11.84
C THR A 79 -3.29 11.73 -12.35
N PRO A 80 -4.08 12.59 -13.00
CA PRO A 80 -5.42 12.20 -13.49
C PRO A 80 -5.47 10.96 -14.36
N PRO A 81 -4.54 10.70 -15.31
CA PRO A 81 -4.56 9.48 -16.10
C PRO A 81 -4.47 8.19 -15.28
N MET A 82 -3.80 8.22 -14.13
CA MET A 82 -3.76 7.06 -13.25
C MET A 82 -5.13 6.75 -12.65
N LEU A 83 -5.92 7.78 -12.29
CA LEU A 83 -7.31 7.62 -11.85
C LEU A 83 -8.18 7.10 -13.01
N GLU A 84 -8.04 7.67 -14.20
CA GLU A 84 -8.78 7.24 -15.39
C GLU A 84 -8.46 5.79 -15.75
N ALA A 85 -7.21 5.35 -15.59
CA ALA A 85 -6.78 3.97 -15.81
C ALA A 85 -7.44 2.97 -14.84
N HIS A 86 -7.65 3.37 -13.56
CA HIS A 86 -8.34 2.52 -12.58
C HIS A 86 -9.78 2.19 -12.97
N TYR A 87 -10.38 3.00 -13.82
CA TYR A 87 -11.72 2.77 -14.36
C TYR A 87 -11.69 2.29 -15.81
N GLY A 88 -11.00 2.99 -16.69
CA GLY A 88 -11.02 2.71 -18.12
C GLY A 88 -10.49 1.33 -18.49
N ILE A 89 -9.44 0.86 -17.81
CA ILE A 89 -8.89 -0.47 -18.06
C ILE A 89 -9.90 -1.56 -17.66
N PRO A 90 -10.45 -1.59 -16.43
CA PRO A 90 -11.46 -2.59 -16.10
C PRO A 90 -12.77 -2.43 -16.86
N MET A 91 -13.14 -1.22 -17.31
CA MET A 91 -14.32 -0.96 -18.15
C MET A 91 -14.25 -1.64 -19.51
N CYS A 92 -13.07 -1.93 -20.06
CA CYS A 92 -12.92 -2.78 -21.26
C CYS A 92 -12.71 -4.26 -20.92
N GLY A 93 -12.86 -4.66 -19.65
CA GLY A 93 -12.61 -6.03 -19.18
C GLY A 93 -11.13 -6.34 -18.93
N GLY A 94 -10.25 -5.35 -19.02
CA GLY A 94 -8.81 -5.49 -18.77
C GLY A 94 -8.46 -5.56 -17.28
N VAL A 95 -7.22 -5.97 -17.02
CA VAL A 95 -6.63 -6.04 -15.67
C VAL A 95 -5.57 -4.95 -15.57
N ILE A 96 -5.74 -4.00 -14.64
CA ILE A 96 -4.74 -2.96 -14.42
C ILE A 96 -3.51 -3.53 -13.70
N HIS A 97 -2.34 -3.34 -14.30
CA HIS A 97 -1.05 -3.58 -13.66
C HIS A 97 -0.40 -2.25 -13.30
N ALA A 98 -0.53 -1.85 -12.04
CA ALA A 98 0.02 -0.59 -11.56
C ALA A 98 1.46 -0.78 -11.08
N ILE A 99 2.42 -0.31 -11.88
CA ILE A 99 3.86 -0.49 -11.64
C ILE A 99 4.38 0.58 -10.69
N ASN A 100 5.22 0.17 -9.76
CA ASN A 100 5.95 1.08 -8.90
C ASN A 100 6.98 1.90 -9.72
N THR A 101 6.80 3.20 -9.79
CA THR A 101 7.57 4.15 -10.60
C THR A 101 9.04 4.32 -10.19
N ARG A 102 9.46 3.68 -9.10
CA ARG A 102 10.82 3.77 -8.55
C ARG A 102 11.60 2.46 -8.67
N LEU A 103 11.08 1.48 -9.40
CA LEU A 103 11.78 0.23 -9.69
C LEU A 103 12.84 0.45 -10.77
N ASP A 104 13.85 -0.42 -10.76
CA ASP A 104 14.84 -0.51 -11.83
C ASP A 104 14.25 -1.14 -13.10
N ALA A 105 14.93 -0.93 -14.22
CA ALA A 105 14.46 -1.37 -15.54
C ALA A 105 14.33 -2.90 -15.63
N ALA A 106 15.22 -3.67 -15.01
CA ALA A 106 15.18 -5.13 -15.06
C ALA A 106 13.94 -5.68 -14.33
N THR A 107 13.63 -5.11 -13.17
CA THR A 107 12.43 -5.48 -12.40
C THR A 107 11.14 -5.11 -13.15
N ILE A 108 11.09 -3.93 -13.78
CA ILE A 108 9.92 -3.53 -14.59
C ILE A 108 9.79 -4.46 -15.81
N ALA A 109 10.87 -4.75 -16.52
CA ALA A 109 10.86 -5.66 -17.67
C ALA A 109 10.35 -7.05 -17.28
N PHE A 110 10.84 -7.60 -16.16
CA PHE A 110 10.31 -8.86 -15.62
C PHE A 110 8.80 -8.80 -15.36
N GLN A 111 8.29 -7.72 -14.76
CA GLN A 111 6.86 -7.58 -14.48
C GLN A 111 6.02 -7.49 -15.75
N LEU A 112 6.48 -6.74 -16.76
CA LEU A 112 5.81 -6.65 -18.05
C LEU A 112 5.72 -8.02 -18.75
N ASP A 113 6.83 -8.76 -18.76
CA ASP A 113 6.89 -10.11 -19.34
C ASP A 113 6.02 -11.11 -18.58
N HIS A 114 6.09 -11.10 -17.23
CA HIS A 114 5.34 -12.02 -16.42
C HIS A 114 3.83 -11.79 -16.48
N ALA A 115 3.41 -10.52 -16.61
CA ALA A 115 2.01 -10.13 -16.71
C ALA A 115 1.46 -10.18 -18.15
N ASP A 116 2.26 -10.53 -19.15
CA ASP A 116 1.91 -10.49 -20.59
C ASP A 116 1.32 -9.13 -20.99
N SER A 117 1.98 -8.04 -20.59
CA SER A 117 1.47 -6.67 -20.77
C SER A 117 1.38 -6.30 -22.26
N GLN A 118 0.20 -5.91 -22.72
CA GLN A 118 -0.04 -5.53 -24.12
C GLN A 118 0.15 -4.03 -24.35
N PHE A 119 -0.10 -3.20 -23.31
CA PHE A 119 0.08 -1.76 -23.32
C PHE A 119 0.87 -1.31 -22.11
N LEU A 120 1.62 -0.22 -22.30
CA LEU A 120 2.27 0.52 -21.21
C LEU A 120 1.89 2.00 -21.31
N LEU A 121 1.01 2.44 -20.38
CA LEU A 121 0.73 3.84 -20.15
C LEU A 121 1.80 4.38 -19.21
N TYR A 122 2.54 5.40 -19.62
CA TYR A 122 3.61 5.91 -18.78
C TYR A 122 3.68 7.45 -18.80
N ASP A 123 4.24 7.99 -17.74
CA ASP A 123 4.51 9.42 -17.63
C ASP A 123 5.81 9.78 -18.35
N ARG A 124 5.81 10.86 -19.10
CA ARG A 124 6.96 11.36 -19.87
C ARG A 124 8.23 11.51 -19.03
N GLU A 125 8.11 11.87 -17.76
CA GLU A 125 9.25 11.96 -16.84
C GLU A 125 10.02 10.62 -16.73
N LEU A 126 9.36 9.51 -17.04
CA LEU A 126 9.89 8.15 -16.94
C LEU A 126 10.36 7.57 -18.29
N SER A 127 10.44 8.38 -19.37
CA SER A 127 10.82 7.91 -20.71
C SER A 127 12.20 7.27 -20.74
N ALA A 128 13.16 7.76 -19.96
CA ALA A 128 14.52 7.20 -19.90
C ALA A 128 14.49 5.74 -19.41
N ILE A 129 13.80 5.47 -18.32
CA ILE A 129 13.68 4.11 -17.78
C ILE A 129 12.84 3.23 -18.70
N VAL A 130 11.78 3.76 -19.35
CA VAL A 130 10.97 3.01 -20.33
C VAL A 130 11.82 2.53 -21.48
N LYS A 131 12.70 3.38 -22.03
CA LYS A 131 13.64 2.98 -23.08
C LYS A 131 14.55 1.82 -22.64
N GLU A 132 15.07 1.89 -21.44
CA GLU A 132 15.89 0.83 -20.87
C GLU A 132 15.09 -0.47 -20.66
N VAL A 133 13.86 -0.39 -20.14
CA VAL A 133 12.94 -1.52 -19.98
C VAL A 133 12.68 -2.24 -21.30
N LEU A 134 12.37 -1.49 -22.39
CA LEU A 134 12.09 -2.06 -23.70
C LEU A 134 13.27 -2.80 -24.33
N SER A 135 14.50 -2.47 -23.93
CA SER A 135 15.69 -3.21 -24.35
C SER A 135 15.84 -4.56 -23.65
N GLN A 136 15.20 -4.75 -22.50
CA GLN A 136 15.33 -5.92 -21.63
C GLN A 136 14.09 -6.84 -21.66
N CYS A 137 12.88 -6.31 -21.92
CA CYS A 137 11.66 -7.11 -21.93
C CYS A 137 11.44 -7.87 -23.24
N LYS A 138 10.82 -9.04 -23.15
CA LYS A 138 10.44 -9.92 -24.28
C LYS A 138 9.16 -9.45 -24.95
N VAL A 139 8.16 -9.07 -24.15
CA VAL A 139 6.93 -8.47 -24.65
C VAL A 139 7.23 -7.11 -25.29
N LYS A 140 6.42 -6.73 -26.28
CA LYS A 140 6.52 -5.43 -26.94
C LYS A 140 5.21 -4.68 -26.75
N PRO A 141 5.00 -4.10 -25.56
CA PRO A 141 3.77 -3.37 -25.30
C PRO A 141 3.68 -2.14 -26.19
N GLN A 142 2.46 -1.82 -26.64
CA GLN A 142 2.21 -0.54 -27.27
C GLN A 142 2.34 0.57 -26.24
N LEU A 143 3.08 1.61 -26.59
CA LEU A 143 3.38 2.70 -25.67
C LEU A 143 2.36 3.83 -25.79
N ILE A 144 1.84 4.27 -24.65
CA ILE A 144 0.97 5.45 -24.55
C ILE A 144 1.62 6.41 -23.55
N GLU A 145 2.05 7.56 -24.04
CA GLU A 145 2.79 8.54 -23.25
C GLU A 145 1.87 9.64 -22.73
N PHE A 146 1.92 9.91 -21.44
CA PHE A 146 1.25 11.06 -20.83
C PHE A 146 2.22 12.21 -20.62
N ILE A 147 1.88 13.37 -21.17
CA ILE A 147 2.58 14.63 -20.96
C ILE A 147 1.73 15.50 -20.03
N ASP A 148 2.22 15.72 -18.80
CA ASP A 148 1.53 16.52 -17.80
C ASP A 148 1.71 18.03 -18.07
N LYS A 149 0.64 18.68 -18.51
CA LYS A 149 0.64 20.12 -18.81
C LYS A 149 0.70 21.02 -17.56
N GLU A 150 0.43 20.45 -16.38
CA GLU A 150 0.57 21.16 -15.09
C GLU A 150 1.98 21.03 -14.50
N HIS A 151 2.88 20.30 -15.17
CA HIS A 151 4.27 20.10 -14.76
C HIS A 151 5.25 20.74 -15.73
N SER A 152 6.29 21.39 -15.18
CA SER A 152 7.42 21.89 -15.96
C SER A 152 8.53 20.87 -15.99
N TYR A 153 8.80 20.30 -17.16
CA TYR A 153 9.91 19.36 -17.34
C TYR A 153 11.22 20.12 -17.50
N GLU A 154 12.26 19.71 -16.76
CA GLU A 154 13.60 20.36 -16.82
C GLU A 154 14.28 20.15 -18.17
N SER A 155 14.12 18.97 -18.78
CA SER A 155 14.49 18.68 -20.16
C SER A 155 13.48 17.70 -20.76
N LEU A 156 13.16 17.88 -22.03
CA LEU A 156 12.38 16.93 -22.82
C LEU A 156 13.33 16.25 -23.81
N ASP A 157 14.13 15.32 -23.31
CA ASP A 157 14.95 14.50 -24.19
C ASP A 157 14.04 13.70 -25.13
N ASN A 158 14.36 13.72 -26.43
CA ASN A 158 13.65 12.89 -27.39
C ASN A 158 14.29 11.50 -27.39
N PHE A 159 13.60 10.54 -26.77
CA PHE A 159 14.10 9.15 -26.66
C PHE A 159 13.88 8.30 -27.90
N ASP A 160 13.32 8.85 -28.99
CA ASP A 160 12.99 8.13 -30.23
C ASP A 160 12.21 6.82 -29.99
N LEU A 161 11.16 6.93 -29.16
CA LEU A 161 10.22 5.85 -28.90
C LEU A 161 9.00 6.00 -29.79
N ASP A 162 8.50 4.87 -30.34
CA ASP A 162 7.22 4.85 -31.05
C ASP A 162 6.08 4.90 -30.03
N VAL A 163 5.55 6.10 -29.81
CA VAL A 163 4.56 6.39 -28.76
C VAL A 163 3.31 7.03 -29.34
N ILE A 164 2.19 6.80 -28.68
CA ILE A 164 0.94 7.52 -28.90
C ILE A 164 0.76 8.48 -27.73
N ASP A 165 0.47 9.74 -28.00
CA ASP A 165 0.09 10.69 -26.94
C ASP A 165 -1.21 10.24 -26.26
N TYR A 166 -1.29 10.38 -24.94
CA TYR A 166 -2.44 9.91 -24.14
C TYR A 166 -3.75 10.61 -24.54
N GLU A 167 -3.72 11.92 -24.80
CA GLU A 167 -4.92 12.65 -25.22
C GLU A 167 -5.35 12.23 -26.63
N GLU A 168 -4.40 12.05 -27.55
CA GLU A 168 -4.68 11.50 -28.89
C GLU A 168 -5.26 10.09 -28.81
N PHE A 169 -4.75 9.26 -27.91
CA PHE A 169 -5.28 7.91 -27.69
C PHE A 169 -6.72 7.93 -27.20
N LEU A 170 -7.05 8.82 -26.24
CA LEU A 170 -8.40 9.01 -25.76
C LEU A 170 -9.35 9.51 -26.87
N ASP A 171 -8.88 10.39 -27.75
CA ASP A 171 -9.70 10.93 -28.82
C ASP A 171 -10.09 9.90 -29.91
N ARG A 172 -9.41 8.76 -29.96
CA ARG A 172 -9.82 7.60 -30.77
C ARG A 172 -11.01 6.85 -30.16
N GLY A 173 -11.26 7.02 -28.87
CA GLY A 173 -12.32 6.32 -28.15
C GLY A 173 -13.71 6.93 -28.36
N ASP A 174 -14.73 6.06 -28.45
CA ASP A 174 -16.12 6.45 -28.53
C ASP A 174 -16.64 6.92 -27.14
N SER A 175 -17.16 8.12 -27.08
CA SER A 175 -17.79 8.69 -25.88
C SER A 175 -19.05 7.94 -25.43
N ASN A 176 -19.72 7.22 -26.35
CA ASN A 176 -20.92 6.43 -26.09
C ASN A 176 -20.62 4.97 -25.76
N TYR A 177 -19.34 4.61 -25.61
CA TYR A 177 -18.92 3.24 -25.29
C TYR A 177 -19.71 2.70 -24.09
N GLN A 178 -20.29 1.50 -24.28
CA GLN A 178 -20.94 0.77 -23.21
C GLN A 178 -19.88 -0.10 -22.54
N TRP A 179 -19.50 0.26 -21.34
CA TRP A 179 -18.47 -0.47 -20.60
C TRP A 179 -18.94 -1.87 -20.20
N LEU A 180 -17.98 -2.79 -20.07
CA LEU A 180 -18.25 -4.20 -19.86
C LEU A 180 -18.38 -4.49 -18.35
N MET A 181 -19.57 -4.95 -17.92
CA MET A 181 -19.71 -5.58 -16.61
C MET A 181 -18.79 -6.83 -16.53
N PRO A 182 -18.15 -7.12 -15.38
CA PRO A 182 -17.50 -8.41 -15.21
C PRO A 182 -18.53 -9.54 -15.35
N GLU A 183 -18.12 -10.65 -15.92
CA GLU A 183 -18.99 -11.86 -16.01
C GLU A 183 -19.19 -12.47 -14.64
N ASN A 184 -18.16 -12.39 -13.81
CA ASN A 184 -18.15 -12.82 -12.42
C ASN A 184 -17.46 -11.77 -11.56
N GLU A 185 -17.98 -11.47 -10.39
CA GLU A 185 -17.34 -10.58 -9.43
C GLU A 185 -15.98 -11.10 -8.91
N TRP A 186 -15.67 -12.37 -9.17
CA TRP A 186 -14.36 -13.00 -8.94
C TRP A 186 -13.35 -12.72 -10.08
N ASP A 187 -13.75 -12.10 -11.19
CA ASP A 187 -12.83 -11.72 -12.26
C ASP A 187 -11.75 -10.79 -11.74
N ALA A 188 -10.54 -10.89 -12.34
CA ALA A 188 -9.44 -10.04 -11.97
C ALA A 188 -9.70 -8.59 -12.34
N ILE A 189 -9.48 -7.66 -11.41
CA ILE A 189 -9.52 -6.23 -11.67
C ILE A 189 -8.11 -5.63 -11.74
N SER A 190 -7.18 -6.18 -10.92
CA SER A 190 -5.81 -5.69 -10.90
C SER A 190 -4.80 -6.79 -10.61
N VAL A 191 -3.55 -6.53 -10.99
CA VAL A 191 -2.36 -7.25 -10.54
C VAL A 191 -1.34 -6.26 -9.98
N GLY A 192 -0.89 -6.49 -8.75
CA GLY A 192 0.15 -5.71 -8.10
C GLY A 192 1.33 -6.60 -7.71
N TYR A 193 2.57 -6.12 -7.90
CA TYR A 193 3.74 -6.92 -7.57
C TYR A 193 4.30 -6.59 -6.20
N THR A 194 4.55 -7.63 -5.41
CA THR A 194 5.30 -7.50 -4.14
C THR A 194 6.78 -7.65 -4.42
N SER A 195 7.60 -6.86 -3.74
CA SER A 195 9.04 -7.11 -3.69
C SER A 195 9.27 -8.43 -2.98
N GLY A 196 9.51 -9.49 -3.73
CA GLY A 196 9.91 -10.77 -3.17
C GLY A 196 11.17 -10.58 -2.31
N THR A 197 11.14 -11.07 -1.08
CA THR A 197 12.31 -11.00 -0.19
C THR A 197 13.23 -12.21 -0.37
N THR A 198 12.86 -13.15 -1.24
CA THR A 198 13.56 -14.43 -1.46
C THR A 198 13.45 -14.91 -2.91
N GLY A 199 13.34 -14.02 -3.89
CA GLY A 199 13.23 -14.41 -5.31
C GLY A 199 12.50 -13.37 -6.15
N ASP A 200 12.06 -13.77 -7.34
CA ASP A 200 11.35 -12.90 -8.27
C ASP A 200 10.07 -12.31 -7.65
N PRO A 201 9.71 -11.07 -8.01
CA PRO A 201 8.47 -10.45 -7.54
C PRO A 201 7.24 -11.30 -7.87
N LYS A 202 6.30 -11.40 -6.91
CA LYS A 202 5.05 -12.13 -7.11
C LYS A 202 3.94 -11.19 -7.53
N GLY A 203 3.23 -11.53 -8.60
CA GLY A 203 2.06 -10.79 -9.05
C GLY A 203 0.82 -11.20 -8.25
N VAL A 204 0.35 -10.33 -7.38
CA VAL A 204 -0.85 -10.51 -6.55
C VAL A 204 -2.07 -10.10 -7.36
N VAL A 205 -3.00 -11.01 -7.57
CA VAL A 205 -4.21 -10.76 -8.37
C VAL A 205 -5.39 -10.46 -7.44
N SER A 206 -5.96 -9.26 -7.59
CA SER A 206 -7.19 -8.83 -6.90
C SER A 206 -8.41 -8.95 -7.81
N HIS A 207 -9.60 -9.00 -7.23
CA HIS A 207 -10.87 -9.22 -7.94
C HIS A 207 -11.88 -8.10 -7.69
N HIS A 208 -12.87 -7.96 -8.58
CA HIS A 208 -13.89 -6.91 -8.54
C HIS A 208 -14.65 -6.87 -7.20
N ARG A 209 -15.03 -8.03 -6.64
CA ARG A 209 -15.74 -8.11 -5.36
C ARG A 209 -14.93 -7.51 -4.22
N GLY A 210 -13.65 -7.89 -4.10
CA GLY A 210 -12.76 -7.37 -3.06
C GLY A 210 -12.57 -5.86 -3.17
N ALA A 211 -12.38 -5.35 -4.40
CA ALA A 211 -12.26 -3.92 -4.67
C ALA A 211 -13.54 -3.15 -4.28
N TYR A 212 -14.71 -3.69 -4.62
CA TYR A 212 -16.01 -3.08 -4.29
C TYR A 212 -16.23 -2.99 -2.78
N LEU A 213 -16.03 -4.10 -2.06
CA LEU A 213 -16.26 -4.17 -0.62
C LEU A 213 -15.24 -3.32 0.15
N LEU A 214 -13.97 -3.36 -0.26
CA LEU A 214 -12.94 -2.55 0.40
C LEU A 214 -13.15 -1.06 0.15
N ALA A 215 -13.56 -0.67 -1.06
CA ALA A 215 -13.87 0.73 -1.37
C ALA A 215 -15.00 1.29 -0.50
N GLN A 216 -16.06 0.53 -0.26
CA GLN A 216 -17.14 0.93 0.65
C GLN A 216 -16.69 0.88 2.11
N GLY A 217 -15.97 -0.18 2.50
CA GLY A 217 -15.43 -0.34 3.85
C GLY A 217 -14.53 0.82 4.26
N ASN A 218 -13.67 1.30 3.36
CA ASN A 218 -12.84 2.49 3.59
C ASN A 218 -13.66 3.72 3.96
N ALA A 219 -14.73 3.99 3.21
CA ALA A 219 -15.58 5.16 3.48
C ALA A 219 -16.20 5.10 4.89
N MET A 220 -16.63 3.91 5.31
CA MET A 220 -17.24 3.70 6.64
C MET A 220 -16.20 3.78 7.76
N VAL A 221 -15.08 3.06 7.61
CA VAL A 221 -14.04 2.96 8.65
C VAL A 221 -13.28 4.27 8.81
N ALA A 222 -12.98 4.95 7.69
CA ALA A 222 -12.32 6.24 7.71
C ALA A 222 -13.27 7.42 8.03
N SER A 223 -14.53 7.13 8.39
CA SER A 223 -15.55 8.15 8.68
C SER A 223 -15.65 9.24 7.59
N MET A 224 -15.58 8.81 6.32
CA MET A 224 -15.58 9.73 5.18
C MET A 224 -17.01 10.16 4.82
N PRO A 225 -17.41 11.40 5.14
CA PRO A 225 -18.69 11.91 4.68
C PRO A 225 -18.68 12.09 3.15
N LYS A 226 -19.90 12.21 2.58
CA LYS A 226 -20.05 12.61 1.19
C LYS A 226 -19.29 13.93 0.93
N HIS A 227 -18.64 14.02 -0.22
CA HIS A 227 -17.83 15.16 -0.63
C HIS A 227 -16.53 15.38 0.14
N SER A 228 -16.03 14.33 0.83
CA SER A 228 -14.66 14.37 1.39
C SER A 228 -13.63 14.70 0.33
N VAL A 229 -12.56 15.37 0.73
CA VAL A 229 -11.43 15.72 -0.14
C VAL A 229 -10.22 14.88 0.25
N TYR A 230 -9.71 14.09 -0.69
CA TYR A 230 -8.60 13.17 -0.48
C TYR A 230 -7.34 13.64 -1.21
N LEU A 231 -6.25 13.83 -0.47
CA LEU A 231 -4.94 14.19 -1.02
C LEU A 231 -4.10 12.93 -1.29
N TRP A 232 -3.65 12.77 -2.51
CA TRP A 232 -2.86 11.63 -2.95
C TRP A 232 -1.38 11.69 -2.54
N THR A 233 -1.12 11.51 -1.25
CA THR A 233 0.23 11.30 -0.70
C THR A 233 0.64 9.82 -0.73
N LEU A 234 -0.34 8.91 -0.71
CA LEU A 234 -0.14 7.49 -1.00
C LEU A 234 0.10 7.30 -2.49
N PRO A 235 1.15 6.57 -2.94
CA PRO A 235 1.28 6.23 -4.36
C PRO A 235 0.10 5.39 -4.85
N MET A 236 -0.55 5.80 -5.95
CA MET A 236 -1.72 5.09 -6.50
C MET A 236 -1.39 3.67 -6.97
N PHE A 237 -0.12 3.38 -7.30
CA PHE A 237 0.30 2.04 -7.67
C PHE A 237 0.39 1.07 -6.46
N HIS A 238 0.60 1.60 -5.24
CA HIS A 238 0.81 0.75 -4.07
C HIS A 238 -0.52 0.18 -3.57
N CYS A 239 -0.66 -1.16 -3.62
CA CYS A 239 -1.92 -1.89 -3.43
C CYS A 239 -3.09 -1.19 -4.13
N ASN A 240 -2.85 -0.71 -5.35
CA ASN A 240 -3.75 0.15 -6.14
C ASN A 240 -4.43 1.23 -5.29
N GLY A 241 -3.56 2.03 -4.64
CA GLY A 241 -4.01 3.16 -3.81
C GLY A 241 -4.98 2.79 -2.71
N TRP A 242 -4.87 1.55 -2.14
CA TRP A 242 -5.76 1.03 -1.09
C TRP A 242 -7.25 1.12 -1.43
N CYS A 243 -7.61 0.96 -2.71
CA CYS A 243 -8.98 1.12 -3.22
C CYS A 243 -9.57 2.53 -3.10
N PHE A 244 -8.83 3.55 -2.67
CA PHE A 244 -9.32 4.94 -2.61
C PHE A 244 -9.69 5.53 -3.98
N PRO A 245 -9.12 5.11 -5.14
CA PRO A 245 -9.66 5.55 -6.43
C PRO A 245 -11.17 5.30 -6.55
N TRP A 246 -11.63 4.17 -6.07
CA TRP A 246 -13.05 3.79 -6.08
C TRP A 246 -13.84 4.29 -4.87
N THR A 247 -13.22 4.35 -3.69
CA THR A 247 -13.83 4.90 -2.47
C THR A 247 -14.33 6.33 -2.72
N MET A 248 -13.49 7.16 -3.33
CA MET A 248 -13.82 8.57 -3.56
C MET A 248 -15.03 8.73 -4.50
N SER A 249 -15.14 7.89 -5.53
CA SER A 249 -16.33 7.91 -6.40
C SER A 249 -17.58 7.42 -5.68
N ALA A 250 -17.47 6.43 -4.78
CA ALA A 250 -18.61 5.94 -4.01
C ALA A 250 -19.23 7.03 -3.12
N ILE A 251 -18.42 7.93 -2.55
CA ILE A 251 -18.85 9.03 -1.69
C ILE A 251 -18.94 10.38 -2.42
N ILE A 252 -18.73 10.42 -3.75
CA ILE A 252 -18.71 11.64 -4.55
C ILE A 252 -17.73 12.66 -3.97
N GLY A 253 -16.53 12.17 -3.62
CA GLY A 253 -15.46 12.98 -3.08
C GLY A 253 -14.60 13.63 -4.16
N THR A 254 -13.64 14.45 -3.75
CA THR A 254 -12.67 15.09 -4.65
C THR A 254 -11.29 14.47 -4.48
N HIS A 255 -10.70 13.99 -5.56
CA HIS A 255 -9.29 13.61 -5.61
C HIS A 255 -8.42 14.85 -5.80
N VAL A 256 -7.49 15.12 -4.90
CA VAL A 256 -6.43 16.10 -5.10
C VAL A 256 -5.15 15.34 -5.46
N CYS A 257 -4.78 15.36 -6.72
CA CYS A 257 -3.59 14.69 -7.24
C CYS A 257 -2.34 15.43 -6.79
N LEU A 258 -1.35 14.68 -6.32
CA LEU A 258 -0.07 15.21 -5.89
C LEU A 258 1.07 14.42 -6.57
N ARG A 259 1.66 15.00 -7.60
CA ARG A 259 2.70 14.37 -8.41
C ARG A 259 3.93 13.98 -7.58
N GLN A 260 4.33 14.83 -6.63
CA GLN A 260 5.47 14.61 -5.75
C GLN A 260 5.11 14.92 -4.29
N VAL A 261 5.45 14.02 -3.40
CA VAL A 261 5.22 14.16 -1.96
C VAL A 261 6.30 15.07 -1.38
N ARG A 262 5.97 16.36 -1.21
CA ARG A 262 6.80 17.39 -0.61
C ARG A 262 5.99 18.21 0.41
N ALA A 263 6.65 18.74 1.44
CA ALA A 263 5.99 19.43 2.55
C ALA A 263 5.11 20.61 2.08
N GLU A 264 5.69 21.56 1.34
CA GLU A 264 4.97 22.76 0.91
C GLU A 264 3.73 22.46 0.05
N PRO A 265 3.78 21.63 -1.03
CA PRO A 265 2.59 21.25 -1.79
C PRO A 265 1.52 20.57 -0.95
N ILE A 266 1.90 19.75 0.05
CA ILE A 266 0.93 19.12 0.97
C ILE A 266 0.19 20.20 1.77
N TRP A 267 0.91 21.09 2.44
CA TRP A 267 0.32 22.16 3.24
C TRP A 267 -0.54 23.11 2.39
N ASN A 268 -0.08 23.46 1.19
CA ASN A 268 -0.86 24.27 0.25
C ASN A 268 -2.14 23.57 -0.19
N SER A 269 -2.09 22.26 -0.46
CA SER A 269 -3.27 21.48 -0.83
C SER A 269 -4.29 21.42 0.32
N ILE A 270 -3.85 21.16 1.55
CA ILE A 270 -4.73 21.15 2.72
C ILE A 270 -5.44 22.50 2.90
N LYS A 271 -4.68 23.60 2.76
CA LYS A 271 -5.21 24.96 2.87
C LYS A 271 -6.23 25.28 1.77
N ASN A 272 -5.84 25.05 0.51
CA ASN A 272 -6.57 25.56 -0.66
C ASN A 272 -7.77 24.70 -1.02
N HIS A 273 -7.71 23.38 -0.74
CA HIS A 273 -8.74 22.42 -1.14
C HIS A 273 -9.50 21.84 0.05
N LYS A 274 -9.20 22.26 1.28
CA LYS A 274 -9.85 21.71 2.49
C LYS A 274 -9.75 20.19 2.57
N VAL A 275 -8.53 19.67 2.30
CA VAL A 275 -8.25 18.24 2.38
C VAL A 275 -8.65 17.71 3.75
N SER A 276 -9.48 16.67 3.76
CA SER A 276 -9.98 16.03 4.98
C SER A 276 -9.31 14.68 5.26
N HIS A 277 -8.78 14.01 4.23
CA HIS A 277 -8.20 12.67 4.34
C HIS A 277 -6.94 12.54 3.48
N LEU A 278 -5.96 11.84 4.01
CA LEU A 278 -4.77 11.41 3.27
C LEU A 278 -4.17 10.16 3.92
N CYS A 279 -3.39 9.41 3.15
CA CYS A 279 -2.72 8.20 3.61
C CYS A 279 -1.22 8.26 3.32
N GLY A 280 -0.42 7.58 4.11
CA GLY A 280 1.02 7.49 3.84
C GLY A 280 1.76 6.59 4.82
N ALA A 281 2.95 6.15 4.42
CA ALA A 281 3.90 5.53 5.36
C ALA A 281 4.43 6.58 6.36
N PRO A 282 5.05 6.17 7.48
CA PRO A 282 5.59 7.09 8.49
C PRO A 282 6.53 8.17 7.93
N ILE A 283 7.27 7.87 6.86
CA ILE A 283 8.12 8.86 6.18
C ILE A 283 7.33 10.06 5.65
N VAL A 284 6.08 9.88 5.24
CA VAL A 284 5.21 10.98 4.77
C VAL A 284 4.90 11.94 5.92
N MET A 285 4.70 11.44 7.14
CA MET A 285 4.54 12.28 8.33
C MET A 285 5.79 13.13 8.58
N SER A 286 6.98 12.52 8.50
CA SER A 286 8.24 13.26 8.61
C SER A 286 8.39 14.34 7.52
N VAL A 287 7.95 14.06 6.28
CA VAL A 287 7.91 15.08 5.21
C VAL A 287 6.95 16.21 5.56
N ILE A 288 5.73 15.92 6.03
CA ILE A 288 4.77 16.94 6.45
C ILE A 288 5.38 17.83 7.56
N LEU A 289 6.00 17.20 8.55
CA LEU A 289 6.61 17.88 9.70
C LEU A 289 7.92 18.60 9.37
N SER A 290 8.56 18.34 8.23
CA SER A 290 9.76 19.05 7.78
C SER A 290 9.49 20.50 7.33
N GLN A 291 8.20 20.87 7.11
CA GLN A 291 7.84 22.25 6.83
C GLN A 291 8.16 23.15 8.02
N ASP A 292 8.82 24.26 7.78
CA ASP A 292 9.09 25.26 8.80
C ASP A 292 7.78 25.70 9.49
N GLN A 293 7.73 25.69 10.81
CA GLN A 293 6.52 25.99 11.58
C GLN A 293 5.86 27.32 11.21
N LYS A 294 6.64 28.33 10.88
CA LYS A 294 6.13 29.65 10.41
C LYS A 294 5.36 29.57 9.09
N ASN A 295 5.62 28.53 8.29
CA ASN A 295 4.97 28.29 7.00
C ASN A 295 3.83 27.27 7.08
N ARG A 296 3.65 26.63 8.27
CA ARG A 296 2.47 25.78 8.53
C ARG A 296 1.29 26.71 8.84
N PHE A 297 0.16 26.47 8.19
CA PHE A 297 -1.04 27.22 8.58
C PHE A 297 -1.81 26.45 9.68
N ASN A 298 -2.60 27.17 10.48
CA ASN A 298 -3.45 26.53 11.48
C ASN A 298 -4.61 25.80 10.80
N ILE A 299 -4.63 24.47 10.90
CA ILE A 299 -5.71 23.63 10.38
C ILE A 299 -6.96 23.88 11.23
N THR A 300 -8.05 24.32 10.61
CA THR A 300 -9.32 24.66 11.27
C THR A 300 -10.41 23.63 11.07
N HIS A 301 -10.10 22.50 10.43
CA HIS A 301 -11.00 21.38 10.18
C HIS A 301 -10.28 20.06 10.48
N GLU A 302 -11.01 19.00 10.61
CA GLU A 302 -10.43 17.68 10.87
C GLU A 302 -9.68 17.16 9.64
N VAL A 303 -8.44 16.68 9.84
CA VAL A 303 -7.63 16.04 8.80
C VAL A 303 -7.20 14.67 9.30
N GLN A 304 -7.78 13.62 8.72
CA GLN A 304 -7.47 12.23 9.02
C GLN A 304 -6.23 11.79 8.25
N PHE A 305 -5.24 11.25 8.95
CA PHE A 305 -4.05 10.66 8.36
C PHE A 305 -4.00 9.16 8.68
N PHE A 306 -4.10 8.32 7.65
CA PHE A 306 -3.99 6.87 7.80
C PHE A 306 -2.57 6.42 7.48
N THR A 307 -1.94 5.74 8.43
CA THR A 307 -0.57 5.22 8.27
C THR A 307 -0.55 3.71 8.37
N ALA A 308 0.34 3.10 7.60
CA ALA A 308 0.60 1.66 7.63
C ALA A 308 2.10 1.38 7.40
N ALA A 309 2.47 0.14 7.41
CA ALA A 309 3.79 -0.47 7.25
C ALA A 309 4.52 -0.65 8.59
N ALA A 310 5.09 0.38 9.21
CA ALA A 310 5.72 0.29 10.52
C ALA A 310 4.95 1.18 11.51
N PRO A 311 4.96 0.86 12.81
CA PRO A 311 4.45 1.78 13.83
C PRO A 311 5.24 3.10 13.75
N PRO A 312 4.56 4.26 13.68
CA PRO A 312 5.26 5.53 13.68
C PRO A 312 5.85 5.82 15.07
N PRO A 313 7.02 6.48 15.16
CA PRO A 313 7.60 6.89 16.43
C PRO A 313 6.65 7.81 17.22
N GLU A 314 6.62 7.67 18.54
CA GLU A 314 5.71 8.40 19.43
C GLU A 314 5.84 9.92 19.30
N ASN A 315 7.07 10.44 19.17
CA ASN A 315 7.32 11.86 18.99
C ASN A 315 6.71 12.40 17.67
N ILE A 316 6.75 11.61 16.60
CA ILE A 316 6.14 11.95 15.31
C ILE A 316 4.61 11.98 15.43
N LEU A 317 4.02 11.00 16.12
CA LEU A 317 2.57 10.98 16.36
C LEU A 317 2.10 12.22 17.12
N ARG A 318 2.82 12.60 18.18
CA ARG A 318 2.52 13.79 18.99
C ARG A 318 2.61 15.05 18.13
N GLU A 319 3.70 15.25 17.38
CA GLU A 319 3.87 16.44 16.55
C GLU A 319 2.81 16.53 15.44
N MET A 320 2.40 15.40 14.83
CA MET A 320 1.28 15.35 13.89
C MET A 320 -0.03 15.81 14.55
N GLN A 321 -0.32 15.33 15.75
CA GLN A 321 -1.51 15.71 16.50
C GLN A 321 -1.50 17.20 16.86
N GLU A 322 -0.38 17.73 17.34
CA GLU A 322 -0.18 19.16 17.62
C GLU A 322 -0.32 20.02 16.33
N SER A 323 0.00 19.45 15.19
CA SER A 323 -0.17 20.09 13.87
C SER A 323 -1.60 19.97 13.30
N GLY A 324 -2.54 19.34 14.02
CA GLY A 324 -3.96 19.25 13.66
C GLY A 324 -4.36 17.99 12.87
N PHE A 325 -3.50 16.95 12.85
CA PHE A 325 -3.81 15.68 12.19
C PHE A 325 -4.29 14.64 13.20
N LEU A 326 -5.31 13.87 12.80
CA LEU A 326 -5.72 12.67 13.51
C LEU A 326 -5.10 11.46 12.84
N VAL A 327 -4.15 10.82 13.50
CA VAL A 327 -3.40 9.69 12.95
C VAL A 327 -4.01 8.37 13.40
N THR A 328 -4.35 7.52 12.44
CA THR A 328 -4.86 6.16 12.68
C THR A 328 -3.92 5.14 12.04
N HIS A 329 -3.52 4.13 12.82
CA HIS A 329 -2.66 3.06 12.35
C HIS A 329 -3.48 1.94 11.72
N LEU A 330 -3.05 1.51 10.53
CA LEU A 330 -3.62 0.42 9.75
C LEU A 330 -2.56 -0.66 9.52
N TYR A 331 -3.01 -1.88 9.29
CA TYR A 331 -2.17 -2.96 8.79
C TYR A 331 -2.89 -3.70 7.67
N GLY A 332 -2.14 -4.08 6.65
CA GLY A 332 -2.59 -4.86 5.52
C GLY A 332 -1.45 -5.18 4.58
N LEU A 333 -1.76 -5.93 3.56
CA LEU A 333 -0.81 -6.46 2.58
C LEU A 333 -1.31 -6.18 1.17
N THR A 334 -0.47 -6.38 0.18
CA THR A 334 -0.92 -6.40 -1.22
C THR A 334 -1.96 -7.50 -1.43
N GLU A 335 -1.79 -8.61 -0.75
CA GLU A 335 -2.67 -9.78 -0.75
C GLU A 335 -4.04 -9.55 -0.12
N THR A 336 -4.23 -8.46 0.62
CA THR A 336 -5.53 -8.00 1.13
C THR A 336 -6.04 -6.74 0.40
N TYR A 337 -5.37 -6.36 -0.70
CA TYR A 337 -5.66 -5.21 -1.55
C TYR A 337 -5.56 -3.84 -0.83
N GLY A 338 -5.12 -3.82 0.40
CA GLY A 338 -5.00 -2.64 1.26
C GLY A 338 -5.23 -2.99 2.72
N PRO A 339 -5.83 -2.09 3.50
CA PRO A 339 -6.07 -2.31 4.92
C PRO A 339 -6.93 -3.55 5.20
N ALA A 340 -6.48 -4.36 6.16
CA ALA A 340 -7.18 -5.53 6.68
C ALA A 340 -7.36 -5.48 8.21
N VAL A 341 -6.61 -4.59 8.87
CA VAL A 341 -6.64 -4.37 10.33
C VAL A 341 -6.56 -2.87 10.60
N ILE A 342 -7.25 -2.41 11.63
CA ILE A 342 -7.26 -1.02 12.08
C ILE A 342 -7.14 -0.94 13.59
N ASN A 343 -6.37 0.04 14.06
CA ASN A 343 -6.35 0.40 15.47
C ASN A 343 -7.58 1.24 15.79
N GLU A 344 -8.70 0.56 16.08
CA GLU A 344 -9.92 1.22 16.56
C GLU A 344 -9.67 1.82 17.95
N TRP A 345 -9.98 3.11 18.10
CA TRP A 345 -9.73 3.84 19.33
C TRP A 345 -10.99 3.90 20.20
N HIS A 346 -10.90 3.36 21.42
CA HIS A 346 -11.98 3.45 22.40
C HIS A 346 -11.94 4.78 23.16
N GLN A 347 -13.07 5.43 23.31
CA GLN A 347 -13.14 6.75 23.98
C GLN A 347 -12.65 6.73 25.43
N GLU A 348 -12.86 5.64 26.15
CA GLU A 348 -12.37 5.47 27.51
C GLU A 348 -10.84 5.50 27.63
N TRP A 349 -10.10 5.19 26.55
CA TRP A 349 -8.65 5.25 26.56
C TRP A 349 -8.11 6.69 26.59
N ASN A 350 -8.94 7.69 26.30
CA ASN A 350 -8.55 9.10 26.43
C ASN A 350 -8.25 9.50 27.89
N SER A 351 -8.77 8.76 28.86
CA SER A 351 -8.53 9.01 30.29
C SER A 351 -7.24 8.37 30.82
N LEU A 352 -6.59 7.52 30.04
CA LEU A 352 -5.34 6.87 30.42
C LEU A 352 -4.16 7.85 30.33
N ASP A 353 -3.09 7.55 31.08
CA ASP A 353 -1.85 8.30 30.93
C ASP A 353 -1.22 8.15 29.54
N MET A 354 -0.31 9.04 29.20
CA MET A 354 0.30 9.09 27.86
C MET A 354 1.02 7.80 27.49
N ASN A 355 1.70 7.13 28.43
CA ASN A 355 2.45 5.90 28.15
C ASN A 355 1.49 4.74 27.84
N ALA A 356 0.40 4.64 28.60
CA ALA A 356 -0.64 3.64 28.34
C ALA A 356 -1.31 3.88 26.98
N GLN A 357 -1.64 5.14 26.64
CA GLN A 357 -2.16 5.48 25.31
C GLN A 357 -1.17 5.14 24.18
N ALA A 358 0.11 5.44 24.35
CA ALA A 358 1.15 5.10 23.36
C ALA A 358 1.25 3.59 23.14
N SER A 359 1.22 2.79 24.22
CA SER A 359 1.22 1.33 24.15
C SER A 359 0.01 0.77 23.38
N LEU A 360 -1.18 1.37 23.55
CA LEU A 360 -2.38 1.00 22.82
C LEU A 360 -2.30 1.40 21.34
N LYS A 361 -1.77 2.57 21.02
CA LYS A 361 -1.57 3.06 19.65
C LYS A 361 -0.52 2.26 18.87
N ALA A 362 0.45 1.65 19.56
CA ALA A 362 1.48 0.82 18.93
C ALA A 362 0.94 -0.51 18.40
N ARG A 363 -0.23 -0.97 18.83
CA ARG A 363 -0.86 -2.19 18.33
C ARG A 363 -1.47 -1.96 16.96
N GLN A 364 -1.53 -3.00 16.11
CA GLN A 364 -2.17 -2.90 14.79
C GLN A 364 -3.69 -2.83 14.90
N GLY A 365 -4.26 -3.49 15.92
CA GLY A 365 -5.67 -3.35 16.23
C GLY A 365 -6.52 -4.57 15.93
N VAL A 366 -7.70 -4.32 15.39
CA VAL A 366 -8.74 -5.32 15.14
C VAL A 366 -9.02 -5.48 13.65
N ARG A 367 -9.76 -6.48 13.29
CA ARG A 367 -10.17 -6.80 11.92
C ARG A 367 -10.89 -5.61 11.25
N TYR A 368 -10.49 -5.29 10.02
CA TYR A 368 -11.12 -4.26 9.19
C TYR A 368 -12.56 -4.67 8.80
N LEU A 369 -13.45 -3.70 8.64
CA LEU A 369 -14.89 -3.96 8.44
C LEU A 369 -15.20 -4.96 7.31
N PRO A 370 -14.61 -4.87 6.10
CA PRO A 370 -14.94 -5.79 5.01
C PRO A 370 -14.16 -7.12 5.05
N LEU A 371 -13.39 -7.39 6.11
CA LEU A 371 -12.71 -8.67 6.31
C LEU A 371 -13.53 -9.54 7.26
N GLU A 372 -13.84 -10.78 6.88
CA GLU A 372 -14.69 -11.65 7.68
C GLU A 372 -13.97 -12.25 8.88
N HIS A 373 -12.72 -12.70 8.71
CA HIS A 373 -11.96 -13.34 9.79
C HIS A 373 -10.49 -12.88 9.83
N LEU A 374 -10.05 -12.61 11.06
CA LEU A 374 -8.66 -12.33 11.44
C LEU A 374 -8.31 -13.20 12.63
N LYS A 375 -7.25 -13.99 12.54
CA LYS A 375 -6.77 -14.82 13.65
C LYS A 375 -5.25 -14.81 13.73
N VAL A 376 -4.74 -15.13 14.93
CA VAL A 376 -3.35 -15.50 15.15
C VAL A 376 -3.34 -17.01 15.41
N LEU A 377 -2.79 -17.77 14.48
CA LEU A 377 -2.78 -19.24 14.53
C LEU A 377 -1.33 -19.73 14.64
N ASP A 378 -1.16 -20.86 15.28
CA ASP A 378 0.05 -21.66 15.17
C ASP A 378 0.11 -22.25 13.76
N PRO A 379 1.14 -21.98 12.95
CA PRO A 379 1.16 -22.35 11.53
C PRO A 379 1.24 -23.86 11.29
N ASP A 380 1.77 -24.64 12.26
CA ASP A 380 1.93 -26.08 12.11
C ASP A 380 0.65 -26.84 12.50
N THR A 381 -0.04 -26.39 13.54
CA THR A 381 -1.23 -27.04 14.07
C THR A 381 -2.55 -26.43 13.61
N MET A 382 -2.52 -25.24 13.02
CA MET A 382 -3.67 -24.40 12.65
C MET A 382 -4.61 -24.09 13.81
N LYS A 383 -4.13 -24.20 15.06
CA LYS A 383 -4.88 -23.85 16.26
C LYS A 383 -4.65 -22.39 16.63
N GLN A 384 -5.71 -21.76 17.11
CA GLN A 384 -5.62 -20.40 17.61
C GLN A 384 -4.74 -20.34 18.85
N VAL A 385 -3.79 -19.41 18.87
CA VAL A 385 -2.95 -19.14 20.05
C VAL A 385 -3.78 -18.46 21.17
N PRO A 386 -3.39 -18.59 22.44
CA PRO A 386 -4.03 -17.87 23.53
C PRO A 386 -3.99 -16.35 23.31
N ALA A 387 -5.07 -15.66 23.69
CA ALA A 387 -5.12 -14.18 23.69
C ALA A 387 -4.50 -13.62 24.99
N ASP A 388 -3.21 -13.87 25.21
CA ASP A 388 -2.45 -13.53 26.41
C ASP A 388 -1.45 -12.38 26.21
N GLY A 389 -1.37 -11.85 24.98
CA GLY A 389 -0.40 -10.81 24.59
C GLY A 389 1.05 -11.28 24.56
N LYS A 390 1.30 -12.58 24.62
CA LYS A 390 2.65 -13.18 24.74
C LYS A 390 2.89 -14.31 23.73
N THR A 391 1.93 -15.22 23.58
CA THR A 391 2.07 -16.38 22.70
C THR A 391 2.06 -15.92 21.24
N ILE A 392 3.18 -16.16 20.54
CA ILE A 392 3.35 -15.78 19.14
C ILE A 392 2.70 -16.82 18.23
N GLY A 393 2.03 -16.36 17.18
CA GLY A 393 1.54 -17.14 16.07
C GLY A 393 1.57 -16.34 14.78
N GLU A 394 1.18 -16.95 13.67
CA GLU A 394 1.07 -16.28 12.37
C GLU A 394 -0.28 -15.58 12.23
N VAL A 395 -0.25 -14.35 11.70
CA VAL A 395 -1.47 -13.63 11.33
C VAL A 395 -2.09 -14.27 10.10
N MET A 396 -3.32 -14.70 10.21
CA MET A 396 -4.04 -15.33 9.11
C MET A 396 -5.37 -14.64 8.83
N PHE A 397 -5.66 -14.51 7.53
CA PHE A 397 -6.86 -13.84 7.03
C PHE A 397 -7.76 -14.81 6.29
N GLN A 398 -9.07 -14.56 6.38
CA GLN A 398 -10.06 -15.24 5.57
C GLN A 398 -11.19 -14.26 5.29
N GLY A 399 -11.51 -14.03 4.01
CA GLY A 399 -12.58 -13.10 3.66
C GLY A 399 -12.52 -12.58 2.24
N ASN A 400 -13.51 -11.76 1.92
CA ASN A 400 -13.82 -11.29 0.57
C ASN A 400 -12.82 -10.26 0.00
N ILE A 401 -11.93 -9.70 0.81
CA ILE A 401 -10.89 -8.78 0.34
C ILE A 401 -9.53 -9.46 0.13
N VAL A 402 -9.42 -10.75 0.45
CA VAL A 402 -8.20 -11.52 0.21
C VAL A 402 -8.05 -11.80 -1.29
N MET A 403 -6.82 -11.71 -1.81
CA MET A 403 -6.48 -11.90 -3.22
C MET A 403 -7.03 -13.20 -3.84
N LYS A 404 -7.13 -13.24 -5.18
CA LYS A 404 -7.36 -14.49 -5.91
C LYS A 404 -6.20 -15.47 -5.76
N GLY A 405 -4.99 -14.95 -5.70
CA GLY A 405 -3.74 -15.69 -5.62
C GLY A 405 -2.60 -14.97 -6.34
N TYR A 406 -1.46 -15.65 -6.39
CA TYR A 406 -0.28 -15.22 -7.13
C TYR A 406 -0.36 -15.67 -8.59
N LEU A 407 -0.23 -14.72 -9.50
CA LEU A 407 -0.26 -14.95 -10.95
C LEU A 407 0.78 -16.01 -11.35
N LYS A 408 0.39 -16.99 -12.18
CA LYS A 408 1.25 -18.04 -12.71
C LYS A 408 2.10 -18.81 -11.68
N ASN A 409 1.70 -18.83 -10.38
CA ASN A 409 2.48 -19.44 -9.30
C ASN A 409 1.65 -20.42 -8.44
N LYS A 410 1.39 -21.61 -8.99
CA LYS A 410 0.58 -22.66 -8.34
C LYS A 410 1.14 -23.09 -6.96
N SER A 411 2.45 -23.26 -6.85
CA SER A 411 3.08 -23.72 -5.61
C SER A 411 2.98 -22.69 -4.49
N ALA A 412 3.17 -21.39 -4.82
CA ALA A 412 2.97 -20.32 -3.85
C ALA A 412 1.51 -20.19 -3.41
N ASN A 413 0.56 -20.39 -4.34
CA ASN A 413 -0.88 -20.37 -4.01
C ASN A 413 -1.28 -21.51 -3.06
N GLN A 414 -0.77 -22.72 -3.28
CA GLN A 414 -1.02 -23.85 -2.39
C GLN A 414 -0.57 -23.55 -0.95
N LYS A 415 0.63 -22.99 -0.79
CA LYS A 415 1.17 -22.60 0.53
C LYS A 415 0.40 -21.42 1.14
N ALA A 416 0.10 -20.41 0.31
CA ALA A 416 -0.56 -19.20 0.80
C ALA A 416 -1.97 -19.43 1.32
N PHE A 417 -2.65 -20.47 0.85
CA PHE A 417 -4.04 -20.79 1.24
C PHE A 417 -4.16 -22.14 1.97
N GLU A 418 -3.07 -22.62 2.54
CA GLU A 418 -3.07 -23.88 3.31
C GLU A 418 -4.07 -23.82 4.47
N GLY A 419 -4.76 -24.93 4.75
CA GLY A 419 -5.76 -24.99 5.80
C GLY A 419 -6.98 -24.08 5.62
N GLY A 420 -7.18 -23.47 4.43
CA GLY A 420 -8.30 -22.58 4.12
C GLY A 420 -8.16 -21.14 4.67
N TRP A 421 -6.94 -20.76 5.06
CA TRP A 421 -6.59 -19.43 5.52
C TRP A 421 -5.50 -18.84 4.62
N PHE A 422 -5.52 -17.52 4.45
CA PHE A 422 -4.39 -16.84 3.82
C PHE A 422 -3.29 -16.62 4.87
N HIS A 423 -2.14 -17.23 4.62
CA HIS A 423 -0.92 -17.12 5.42
C HIS A 423 -0.17 -15.83 5.09
N SER A 424 -0.13 -14.89 6.02
CA SER A 424 0.53 -13.58 5.79
C SER A 424 2.06 -13.65 5.85
N GLY A 425 2.61 -14.62 6.57
CA GLY A 425 4.02 -14.69 6.95
C GLY A 425 4.42 -13.66 8.00
N ASP A 426 3.48 -12.91 8.58
CA ASP A 426 3.73 -11.96 9.66
C ASP A 426 3.34 -12.60 11.00
N LEU A 427 4.22 -12.47 12.01
CA LEU A 427 4.03 -13.02 13.35
C LEU A 427 3.47 -11.97 14.29
N ALA A 428 2.53 -12.38 15.13
CA ALA A 428 1.86 -11.50 16.08
C ALA A 428 1.48 -12.20 17.38
N VAL A 429 1.08 -11.39 18.34
CA VAL A 429 0.34 -11.85 19.52
C VAL A 429 -1.07 -11.29 19.48
N MET A 430 -2.01 -12.00 20.12
CA MET A 430 -3.36 -11.53 20.34
C MET A 430 -3.50 -11.10 21.79
N HIS A 431 -3.95 -9.88 22.02
CA HIS A 431 -4.22 -9.37 23.36
C HIS A 431 -5.60 -9.84 23.88
N PRO A 432 -5.84 -9.84 25.22
CA PRO A 432 -7.11 -10.26 25.81
C PRO A 432 -8.33 -9.48 25.32
N ASP A 433 -8.14 -8.23 24.90
CA ASP A 433 -9.16 -7.35 24.34
C ASP A 433 -9.39 -7.55 22.82
N GLY A 434 -8.75 -8.56 22.22
CA GLY A 434 -8.89 -8.89 20.81
C GLY A 434 -8.02 -8.06 19.86
N TYR A 435 -7.14 -7.20 20.38
CA TYR A 435 -6.21 -6.41 19.56
C TYR A 435 -4.99 -7.23 19.19
N LEU A 436 -4.66 -7.20 17.90
CA LEU A 436 -3.46 -7.81 17.35
C LEU A 436 -2.26 -6.86 17.50
N GLN A 437 -1.11 -7.40 17.86
CA GLN A 437 0.17 -6.69 17.82
C GLN A 437 1.20 -7.51 17.05
N LEU A 438 1.71 -6.96 15.95
CA LEU A 438 2.79 -7.57 15.18
C LEU A 438 4.07 -7.63 16.02
N LYS A 439 4.78 -8.73 15.89
CA LYS A 439 6.06 -8.95 16.56
C LYS A 439 7.21 -9.01 15.58
N ASP A 440 7.02 -9.69 14.45
CA ASP A 440 8.02 -9.76 13.38
C ASP A 440 7.42 -10.43 12.12
N ARG A 441 8.27 -10.63 11.12
CA ARG A 441 8.03 -11.59 10.05
C ARG A 441 8.62 -12.94 10.41
N SER A 442 7.99 -14.02 10.00
CA SER A 442 8.48 -15.38 10.28
C SER A 442 9.94 -15.62 9.84
N LYS A 443 10.37 -14.93 8.78
CA LYS A 443 11.75 -14.98 8.26
C LYS A 443 12.72 -13.96 8.87
N ASP A 444 12.22 -13.00 9.66
CA ASP A 444 13.01 -11.94 10.30
C ASP A 444 13.19 -12.20 11.81
N ILE A 445 12.41 -13.13 12.37
CA ILE A 445 12.61 -13.64 13.73
C ILE A 445 14.02 -14.22 13.85
N ILE A 446 14.69 -13.91 14.94
CA ILE A 446 16.06 -14.36 15.23
C ILE A 446 15.98 -15.50 16.23
N ILE A 447 16.47 -16.68 15.87
CA ILE A 447 16.44 -17.87 16.74
C ILE A 447 17.77 -18.02 17.43
N SER A 448 17.89 -17.50 18.64
CA SER A 448 19.13 -17.48 19.41
C SER A 448 19.04 -18.40 20.62
N GLY A 449 19.83 -19.49 20.62
CA GLY A 449 19.85 -20.45 21.72
C GLY A 449 18.51 -21.15 21.99
N GLY A 450 17.63 -21.22 20.98
CA GLY A 450 16.28 -21.77 21.08
C GLY A 450 15.19 -20.75 21.49
N GLU A 451 15.58 -19.50 21.75
CA GLU A 451 14.66 -18.40 22.06
C GLU A 451 14.34 -17.59 20.79
N ASN A 452 13.07 -17.22 20.61
CA ASN A 452 12.63 -16.36 19.53
C ASN A 452 12.79 -14.89 19.92
N ILE A 453 13.62 -14.16 19.19
CA ILE A 453 13.88 -12.74 19.39
C ILE A 453 13.22 -11.96 18.26
N SER A 454 12.35 -11.02 18.60
CA SER A 454 11.78 -10.09 17.65
C SER A 454 12.82 -9.03 17.26
N SER A 455 13.08 -8.91 15.96
CA SER A 455 13.94 -7.85 15.43
C SER A 455 13.30 -6.47 15.65
N ILE A 456 11.96 -6.39 15.54
CA ILE A 456 11.19 -5.16 15.75
C ILE A 456 11.31 -4.67 17.18
N GLU A 457 11.26 -5.55 18.18
CA GLU A 457 11.42 -5.17 19.59
C GLU A 457 12.75 -4.44 19.85
N ILE A 458 13.82 -4.92 19.23
CA ILE A 458 15.15 -4.28 19.37
C ILE A 458 15.19 -2.96 18.60
N GLU A 459 14.59 -2.90 17.40
CA GLU A 459 14.48 -1.69 16.60
C GLU A 459 13.72 -0.58 17.35
N GLU A 460 12.62 -0.93 18.00
CA GLU A 460 11.84 0.00 18.83
C GLU A 460 12.65 0.57 20.01
N VAL A 461 13.52 -0.24 20.63
CA VAL A 461 14.42 0.23 21.69
C VAL A 461 15.40 1.26 21.16
N PHE A 462 15.97 1.05 19.98
CA PHE A 462 16.85 2.04 19.35
C PHE A 462 16.12 3.33 19.01
N LEU A 463 14.90 3.24 18.48
CA LEU A 463 14.10 4.40 18.08
C LEU A 463 13.66 5.29 19.25
N LYS A 464 13.68 4.80 20.49
CA LYS A 464 13.46 5.62 21.70
C LYS A 464 14.65 6.53 22.04
N ASN A 465 15.81 6.30 21.43
CA ASN A 465 16.98 7.14 21.63
C ASN A 465 16.96 8.35 20.69
N ASP A 466 17.14 9.54 21.23
CA ASP A 466 17.05 10.81 20.48
C ASP A 466 18.10 10.96 19.37
N CYS A 467 19.21 10.22 19.43
CA CYS A 467 20.25 10.25 18.40
C CYS A 467 19.90 9.44 17.16
N VAL A 468 18.92 8.52 17.25
CA VAL A 468 18.61 7.56 16.19
C VAL A 468 17.52 8.07 15.27
N SER A 469 17.75 8.01 13.96
CA SER A 469 16.75 8.30 12.93
C SER A 469 16.05 7.04 12.43
N ALA A 470 16.79 5.91 12.37
CA ALA A 470 16.25 4.61 12.01
C ALA A 470 17.13 3.49 12.56
N ALA A 471 16.53 2.31 12.74
CA ALA A 471 17.23 1.08 13.09
C ALA A 471 16.68 -0.10 12.30
N ALA A 472 17.54 -1.06 12.00
CA ALA A 472 17.18 -2.33 11.40
C ALA A 472 17.99 -3.45 12.06
N VAL A 473 17.32 -4.50 12.50
CA VAL A 473 17.95 -5.64 13.14
C VAL A 473 17.72 -6.90 12.32
N ILE A 474 18.77 -7.66 12.13
CA ILE A 474 18.77 -8.90 11.35
C ILE A 474 19.41 -10.04 12.13
N ALA A 475 19.08 -11.28 11.74
CA ALA A 475 19.77 -12.45 12.21
C ALA A 475 21.12 -12.62 11.49
N ILE A 476 22.17 -12.92 12.25
CA ILE A 476 23.47 -13.35 11.75
C ILE A 476 23.79 -14.73 12.33
N PRO A 477 24.29 -15.69 11.52
CA PRO A 477 24.69 -17.00 12.02
C PRO A 477 25.75 -16.91 13.13
N ASP A 478 25.59 -17.72 14.17
CA ASP A 478 26.50 -17.80 15.31
C ASP A 478 26.77 -19.27 15.66
N GLN A 479 28.04 -19.64 15.83
CA GLN A 479 28.43 -21.02 16.11
C GLN A 479 27.90 -21.58 17.43
N LYS A 480 27.69 -20.72 18.43
CA LYS A 480 27.23 -21.10 19.76
C LYS A 480 25.72 -21.04 19.92
N TRP A 481 25.11 -20.01 19.34
CA TRP A 481 23.70 -19.69 19.60
C TRP A 481 22.78 -20.00 18.41
N GLY A 482 23.33 -20.46 17.27
CA GLY A 482 22.60 -20.61 16.00
C GLY A 482 22.51 -19.30 15.26
N GLU A 483 21.81 -18.34 15.83
CA GLU A 483 21.73 -16.96 15.34
C GLU A 483 21.91 -15.97 16.48
N VAL A 484 22.33 -14.73 16.12
CA VAL A 484 22.41 -13.59 17.05
C VAL A 484 21.93 -12.31 16.38
N PRO A 485 21.35 -11.36 17.14
CA PRO A 485 20.95 -10.07 16.59
C PRO A 485 22.16 -9.23 16.15
N CYS A 486 22.00 -8.60 14.98
CA CYS A 486 22.94 -7.63 14.40
C CYS A 486 22.17 -6.35 14.05
N ALA A 487 22.59 -5.23 14.60
CA ALA A 487 21.93 -3.95 14.46
C ALA A 487 22.62 -3.04 13.44
N PHE A 488 21.84 -2.48 12.52
CA PHE A 488 22.21 -1.37 11.65
C PHE A 488 21.45 -0.13 12.13
N ILE A 489 22.18 0.96 12.38
CA ILE A 489 21.67 2.15 13.04
C ILE A 489 22.00 3.36 12.17
N GLU A 490 20.99 4.13 11.83
CA GLU A 490 21.10 5.41 11.11
C GLU A 490 20.90 6.53 12.13
N LEU A 491 21.89 7.40 12.25
CA LEU A 491 21.85 8.53 13.18
C LEU A 491 21.17 9.75 12.56
N LYS A 492 20.55 10.58 13.40
CA LYS A 492 20.12 11.92 12.98
C LYS A 492 21.33 12.78 12.63
N LYS A 493 21.11 13.79 11.80
CA LYS A 493 22.15 14.72 11.37
C LYS A 493 22.85 15.34 12.59
N ASP A 494 24.17 15.40 12.53
CA ASP A 494 25.04 16.00 13.56
C ASP A 494 25.01 15.29 14.93
N GLN A 495 24.47 14.08 15.01
CA GLN A 495 24.52 13.25 16.23
C GLN A 495 25.74 12.32 16.18
N ASN A 496 26.31 12.06 17.37
CA ASN A 496 27.42 11.14 17.54
C ASN A 496 27.06 10.09 18.61
N TRP A 497 26.95 8.85 18.17
CA TRP A 497 26.66 7.70 19.00
C TRP A 497 27.48 6.52 18.51
N ASN A 498 27.98 5.66 19.40
CA ASN A 498 28.87 4.58 19.02
C ASN A 498 28.39 3.24 19.59
N GLU A 499 29.09 2.18 19.23
CA GLU A 499 28.78 0.81 19.65
C GLU A 499 28.69 0.65 21.16
N ILE A 500 29.60 1.27 21.94
CA ILE A 500 29.62 1.15 23.40
C ILE A 500 28.32 1.73 23.97
N HIS A 501 27.95 2.90 23.53
CA HIS A 501 26.70 3.56 23.98
C HIS A 501 25.46 2.79 23.53
N ALA A 502 25.46 2.29 22.28
CA ALA A 502 24.33 1.53 21.75
C ALA A 502 24.15 0.20 22.50
N LYS A 503 25.24 -0.48 22.83
CA LYS A 503 25.20 -1.70 23.62
C LYS A 503 24.68 -1.44 25.03
N GLN A 504 25.21 -0.43 25.71
CA GLN A 504 24.75 -0.05 27.06
C GLN A 504 23.24 0.28 27.02
N TRP A 505 22.79 1.06 26.05
CA TRP A 505 21.37 1.39 25.89
C TRP A 505 20.50 0.13 25.74
N CYS A 506 20.95 -0.86 24.95
CA CYS A 506 20.25 -2.13 24.84
C CYS A 506 20.25 -2.94 26.12
N GLU A 507 21.37 -3.00 26.84
CA GLU A 507 21.49 -3.71 28.12
C GLU A 507 20.57 -3.15 29.21
N GLU A 508 20.30 -1.85 29.18
CA GLU A 508 19.38 -1.16 30.11
C GLU A 508 17.90 -1.37 29.75
N ASN A 509 17.57 -1.69 28.48
CA ASN A 509 16.20 -1.72 27.98
C ASN A 509 15.73 -3.10 27.47
N LEU A 510 16.62 -4.09 27.37
CA LEU A 510 16.33 -5.43 26.86
C LEU A 510 16.83 -6.52 27.78
N ALA A 511 16.21 -7.70 27.68
CA ALA A 511 16.79 -8.90 28.28
C ALA A 511 18.14 -9.22 27.63
N SER A 512 19.12 -9.72 28.39
CA SER A 512 20.50 -9.90 27.97
C SER A 512 20.67 -10.73 26.69
N PHE A 513 19.82 -11.73 26.45
CA PHE A 513 19.88 -12.58 25.27
C PHE A 513 19.38 -11.89 23.98
N LYS A 514 18.68 -10.74 24.11
CA LYS A 514 18.18 -9.92 23.01
C LYS A 514 19.16 -8.82 22.57
N VAL A 515 20.20 -8.56 23.38
CA VAL A 515 21.17 -7.51 23.10
C VAL A 515 21.97 -7.86 21.83
N PRO A 516 22.02 -6.97 20.83
CA PRO A 516 22.77 -7.25 19.61
C PRO A 516 24.25 -7.54 19.87
N LYS A 517 24.79 -8.48 19.10
CA LYS A 517 26.21 -8.81 19.14
C LYS A 517 27.05 -7.87 18.27
N TYR A 518 26.45 -7.32 17.20
CA TYR A 518 27.12 -6.47 16.21
C TYR A 518 26.34 -5.19 15.99
N TYR A 519 27.04 -4.07 15.81
CA TYR A 519 26.46 -2.74 15.61
C TYR A 519 27.15 -2.03 14.45
N PHE A 520 26.38 -1.58 13.46
CA PHE A 520 26.86 -0.83 12.30
C PHE A 520 26.12 0.49 12.19
N PHE A 521 26.87 1.58 12.03
CA PHE A 521 26.33 2.94 11.93
C PHE A 521 26.41 3.41 10.49
N GLU A 522 25.29 3.41 9.80
CA GLU A 522 25.22 3.75 8.37
C GLU A 522 23.79 4.06 7.91
N ASN A 523 23.66 4.55 6.67
CA ASN A 523 22.35 4.71 6.05
C ASN A 523 21.71 3.35 5.77
N ILE A 524 20.46 3.20 6.18
CA ILE A 524 19.72 1.95 6.03
C ILE A 524 19.01 1.92 4.66
N PRO A 525 19.24 0.87 3.82
CA PRO A 525 18.59 0.74 2.52
C PRO A 525 17.07 0.57 2.66
N ARG A 526 16.32 1.34 1.87
CA ARG A 526 14.86 1.33 1.87
C ARG A 526 14.30 1.10 0.48
N THR A 527 13.12 0.53 0.42
CA THR A 527 12.32 0.51 -0.81
C THR A 527 11.84 1.92 -1.13
N SER A 528 11.32 2.10 -2.32
CA SER A 528 10.68 3.34 -2.75
C SER A 528 9.49 3.79 -1.88
N THR A 529 8.87 2.85 -1.16
CA THR A 529 7.79 3.12 -0.21
C THR A 529 8.29 3.39 1.21
N GLY A 530 9.62 3.45 1.42
CA GLY A 530 10.26 3.70 2.71
C GLY A 530 10.47 2.45 3.58
N LYS A 531 10.11 1.26 3.09
CA LYS A 531 10.29 0.00 3.83
C LYS A 531 11.77 -0.42 3.82
N ILE A 532 12.30 -0.78 4.99
CA ILE A 532 13.67 -1.26 5.14
C ILE A 532 13.88 -2.58 4.37
N GLN A 533 15.00 -2.66 3.64
CA GLN A 533 15.37 -3.82 2.84
C GLN A 533 16.31 -4.75 3.65
N LYS A 534 15.75 -5.45 4.65
CA LYS A 534 16.53 -6.35 5.52
C LYS A 534 17.31 -7.43 4.76
N PHE A 535 16.85 -7.85 3.58
CA PHE A 535 17.58 -8.82 2.77
C PHE A 535 18.95 -8.30 2.31
N VAL A 536 19.05 -7.01 1.95
CA VAL A 536 20.32 -6.35 1.60
C VAL A 536 21.23 -6.30 2.81
N LEU A 537 20.66 -5.97 3.98
CA LEU A 537 21.41 -5.91 5.24
C LEU A 537 21.92 -7.30 5.67
N ARG A 538 21.16 -8.39 5.41
CA ARG A 538 21.61 -9.76 5.71
C ARG A 538 22.85 -10.13 4.93
N GLU A 539 22.89 -9.88 3.63
CA GLU A 539 24.07 -10.16 2.81
C GLU A 539 25.26 -9.32 3.27
N LYS A 540 25.02 -8.04 3.54
CA LYS A 540 26.05 -7.14 4.07
C LYS A 540 26.53 -7.58 5.46
N GLY A 541 25.63 -7.93 6.36
CA GLY A 541 25.96 -8.36 7.72
C GLY A 541 26.84 -9.62 7.72
N LYS A 542 26.53 -10.63 6.91
CA LYS A 542 27.37 -11.82 6.73
C LYS A 542 28.81 -11.45 6.31
N SER A 543 28.92 -10.56 5.32
CA SER A 543 30.23 -10.10 4.84
C SER A 543 31.02 -9.33 5.91
N LEU A 544 30.36 -8.45 6.68
CA LEU A 544 31.00 -7.62 7.70
C LEU A 544 31.38 -8.41 8.95
N THR A 545 30.63 -9.46 9.30
CA THR A 545 30.91 -10.31 10.49
C THR A 545 31.78 -11.50 10.18
N GLY A 546 32.12 -11.75 8.91
CA GLY A 546 32.94 -12.89 8.48
C GLY A 546 32.25 -14.26 8.64
N THR A 547 30.91 -14.24 8.78
CA THR A 547 30.08 -15.46 8.86
C THR A 547 29.54 -15.77 7.47
N ASN A 548 30.27 -16.64 6.72
CA ASN A 548 29.81 -17.14 5.41
C ASN A 548 28.91 -18.37 5.56
#